data_0e9248ebc2ba106aa4ddb4c2daf91f88
#
_entry.id   0e9248ebc2ba106aa4ddb4c2daf91f88
#
_cell.length_a   1.000
_cell.length_b   1.000
_cell.length_c   1.000
_cell.angle_alpha   90.00
_cell.angle_beta   90.00
_cell.angle_gamma   90.00
#
_symmetry.space_group_name_H-M   'P 1'
#
loop_
_entity.id
_entity.type
_entity.pdbx_description
1 polymer ?
#
loop_
_entity_poly.entity_id
_entity_poly.type
_entity_poly.pdbx_seq_one_letter_code
_entity_poly.pdbx_strand_id
1 'polypeptide(L)'
;MPRIMEIARKHGLAVVEDACQSISAEIDGQPVGSWGDAACFSLHPLKNLNVWGDGGVVVTRSTELTEKLRLIRNHGLVGRDEVSIFGGNSRLDSLHAVIGNRLIDQVEWITEQRISNARKLDEALADLGESVLIPLRRQGVKHVFHLYVIRARRRDGLLEYLQEKGIEAKITSVGIQRKR
;
A
#
# COMPACT_ATOMS: atom_id res chain seq x y z
N MET A 1 -10.13 -5.75 8.32
CA MET A 1 -9.46 -7.07 8.47
C MET A 1 -10.21 -7.99 9.44
N PRO A 2 -10.63 -7.62 10.68
CA PRO A 2 -11.21 -8.57 11.64
C PRO A 2 -12.29 -9.51 11.07
N ARG A 3 -13.30 -8.95 10.42
CA ARG A 3 -14.38 -9.74 9.80
C ARG A 3 -13.92 -10.66 8.66
N ILE A 4 -12.91 -10.26 7.89
CA ILE A 4 -12.32 -11.12 6.84
C ILE A 4 -11.63 -12.32 7.48
N MET A 5 -10.85 -12.08 8.55
CA MET A 5 -10.18 -13.15 9.28
C MET A 5 -11.15 -14.12 9.97
N GLU A 6 -12.28 -13.61 10.46
CA GLU A 6 -13.35 -14.47 11.00
C GLU A 6 -13.92 -15.42 9.94
N ILE A 7 -14.26 -14.87 8.76
CA ILE A 7 -14.77 -15.67 7.63
C ILE A 7 -13.71 -16.68 7.15
N ALA A 8 -12.47 -16.25 7.00
CA ALA A 8 -11.38 -17.11 6.55
C ALA A 8 -11.17 -18.29 7.48
N ARG A 9 -11.13 -18.05 8.79
CA ARG A 9 -11.02 -19.14 9.81
C ARG A 9 -12.20 -20.10 9.76
N LYS A 10 -13.44 -19.57 9.62
CA LYS A 10 -14.65 -20.41 9.53
C LYS A 10 -14.61 -21.36 8.32
N HIS A 11 -13.98 -20.95 7.23
CA HIS A 11 -13.95 -21.71 5.99
C HIS A 11 -12.59 -22.33 5.67
N GLY A 12 -11.61 -22.27 6.58
CA GLY A 12 -10.27 -22.82 6.37
C GLY A 12 -9.51 -22.17 5.22
N LEU A 13 -9.72 -20.85 4.97
CA LEU A 13 -9.12 -20.13 3.86
C LEU A 13 -7.86 -19.42 4.29
N ALA A 14 -6.80 -19.51 3.47
CA ALA A 14 -5.62 -18.69 3.61
C ALA A 14 -5.91 -17.22 3.20
N VAL A 15 -5.27 -16.29 3.89
CA VAL A 15 -5.43 -14.84 3.66
C VAL A 15 -4.09 -14.23 3.32
N VAL A 16 -3.99 -13.60 2.15
CA VAL A 16 -2.87 -12.74 1.78
C VAL A 16 -3.34 -11.29 1.79
N GLU A 17 -2.67 -10.44 2.58
CA GLU A 17 -2.96 -9.00 2.61
C GLU A 17 -2.23 -8.29 1.47
N ASP A 18 -2.96 -7.66 0.56
CA ASP A 18 -2.38 -6.63 -0.32
C ASP A 18 -2.26 -5.32 0.48
N ALA A 19 -1.10 -5.15 1.10
CA ALA A 19 -0.73 -3.99 1.89
C ALA A 19 0.14 -2.99 1.12
N CYS A 20 0.14 -3.05 -0.22
CA CYS A 20 1.01 -2.24 -1.10
C CYS A 20 0.84 -0.72 -0.98
N GLN A 21 -0.21 -0.25 -0.30
CA GLN A 21 -0.46 1.16 -0.02
C GLN A 21 -0.64 1.46 1.47
N SER A 22 -0.27 0.54 2.36
CA SER A 22 -0.69 0.54 3.76
C SER A 22 0.46 0.34 4.76
N ILE A 23 1.71 0.58 4.35
CA ILE A 23 2.83 0.49 5.30
C ILE A 23 2.59 1.45 6.47
N SER A 24 2.83 1.01 7.71
CA SER A 24 2.54 1.71 8.98
C SER A 24 1.06 1.98 9.25
N ALA A 25 0.12 1.45 8.46
CA ALA A 25 -1.31 1.53 8.76
C ALA A 25 -1.70 0.54 9.86
N GLU A 26 -2.73 0.90 10.65
CA GLU A 26 -3.20 0.08 11.76
C GLU A 26 -4.73 0.05 11.82
N ILE A 27 -5.26 -1.01 12.38
CA ILE A 27 -6.67 -1.15 12.77
C ILE A 27 -6.70 -1.57 14.23
N ASP A 28 -7.26 -0.74 15.10
CA ASP A 28 -7.34 -0.94 16.55
C ASP A 28 -5.98 -1.28 17.18
N GLY A 29 -4.92 -0.57 16.74
CA GLY A 29 -3.54 -0.75 17.19
C GLY A 29 -2.83 -1.98 16.62
N GLN A 30 -3.51 -2.80 15.80
CA GLN A 30 -2.87 -3.91 15.12
C GLN A 30 -2.39 -3.51 13.73
N PRO A 31 -1.07 -3.64 13.43
CA PRO A 31 -0.49 -3.26 12.14
C PRO A 31 -1.09 -4.05 10.97
N VAL A 32 -1.32 -3.35 9.86
CA VAL A 32 -1.60 -4.00 8.57
C VAL A 32 -0.41 -4.86 8.16
N GLY A 33 -0.68 -6.03 7.60
CA GLY A 33 0.34 -7.05 7.30
C GLY A 33 0.58 -8.05 8.43
N SER A 34 -0.14 -7.90 9.57
CA SER A 34 -0.06 -8.84 10.69
C SER A 34 -1.31 -9.70 10.89
N TRP A 35 -2.31 -9.55 10.03
CA TRP A 35 -3.60 -10.22 10.16
C TRP A 35 -3.64 -11.57 9.45
N GLY A 36 -3.19 -11.63 8.20
CA GLY A 36 -3.23 -12.80 7.34
C GLY A 36 -2.04 -13.76 7.52
N ASP A 37 -2.01 -14.78 6.68
CA ASP A 37 -0.91 -15.76 6.61
C ASP A 37 0.34 -15.15 5.98
N ALA A 38 0.14 -14.20 5.08
CA ALA A 38 1.19 -13.37 4.47
C ALA A 38 0.66 -11.98 4.12
N ALA A 39 1.57 -11.03 3.94
CA ALA A 39 1.24 -9.71 3.41
C ALA A 39 2.32 -9.22 2.45
N CYS A 40 1.89 -8.43 1.45
CA CYS A 40 2.75 -7.85 0.43
C CYS A 40 2.78 -6.33 0.58
N PHE A 41 3.99 -5.75 0.62
CA PHE A 41 4.21 -4.31 0.64
C PHE A 41 4.98 -3.88 -0.61
N SER A 42 4.55 -2.80 -1.25
CA SER A 42 5.26 -2.20 -2.37
C SER A 42 6.27 -1.17 -1.86
N LEU A 43 7.46 -1.19 -2.43
CA LEU A 43 8.53 -0.21 -2.20
C LEU A 43 8.77 0.68 -3.43
N HIS A 44 7.79 0.74 -4.36
CA HIS A 44 7.83 1.61 -5.54
C HIS A 44 8.08 3.09 -5.14
N PRO A 45 8.75 3.91 -5.99
CA PRO A 45 9.17 5.29 -5.67
C PRO A 45 8.08 6.21 -5.09
N LEU A 46 6.81 5.98 -5.42
CA LEU A 46 5.69 6.79 -4.91
C LEU A 46 5.13 6.32 -3.56
N LYS A 47 5.67 5.24 -2.96
CA LYS A 47 5.18 4.71 -1.68
C LYS A 47 5.75 5.48 -0.49
N ASN A 48 5.07 5.37 0.67
CA ASN A 48 5.52 6.02 1.91
C ASN A 48 6.92 5.56 2.35
N LEU A 49 7.22 4.27 2.17
CA LEU A 49 8.58 3.74 2.14
C LEU A 49 8.90 3.31 0.72
N ASN A 50 10.00 3.79 0.17
CA ASN A 50 10.42 3.45 -1.19
C ASN A 50 11.93 3.14 -1.26
N VAL A 51 12.36 2.58 -2.39
CA VAL A 51 13.76 2.17 -2.60
C VAL A 51 14.37 2.80 -3.85
N TRP A 52 13.78 3.91 -4.34
CA TRP A 52 14.20 4.66 -5.54
C TRP A 52 14.13 3.85 -6.84
N GLY A 53 13.36 2.80 -6.85
CA GLY A 53 13.10 1.91 -7.97
C GLY A 53 12.00 0.93 -7.62
N ASP A 54 11.77 -0.06 -8.48
CA ASP A 54 10.79 -1.09 -8.21
C ASP A 54 11.29 -2.02 -7.11
N GLY A 55 10.40 -2.37 -6.21
CA GLY A 55 10.69 -3.27 -5.11
C GLY A 55 9.44 -3.64 -4.31
N GLY A 56 9.57 -4.68 -3.53
CA GLY A 56 8.52 -5.13 -2.63
C GLY A 56 9.05 -6.05 -1.55
N VAL A 57 8.26 -6.22 -0.51
CA VAL A 57 8.53 -7.12 0.61
C VAL A 57 7.30 -7.97 0.85
N VAL A 58 7.54 -9.27 1.05
CA VAL A 58 6.53 -10.20 1.56
C VAL A 58 6.88 -10.52 3.01
N VAL A 59 5.92 -10.39 3.91
CA VAL A 59 6.07 -10.78 5.32
C VAL A 59 5.14 -11.94 5.64
N THR A 60 5.61 -12.87 6.46
CA THR A 60 4.84 -14.02 6.96
C THR A 60 5.44 -14.53 8.26
N ARG A 61 4.62 -15.21 9.07
CA ARG A 61 5.06 -15.93 10.27
C ARG A 61 5.42 -17.41 9.97
N SER A 62 5.09 -17.90 8.77
CA SER A 62 5.39 -19.28 8.36
C SER A 62 6.83 -19.40 7.86
N THR A 63 7.64 -20.21 8.55
CA THR A 63 9.00 -20.55 8.11
C THR A 63 8.96 -21.28 6.77
N GLU A 64 8.06 -22.25 6.61
CA GLU A 64 7.89 -23.00 5.36
C GLU A 64 7.60 -22.07 4.18
N LEU A 65 6.66 -21.12 4.36
CA LEU A 65 6.34 -20.15 3.31
C LEU A 65 7.53 -19.23 3.02
N THR A 66 8.29 -18.83 4.04
CA THR A 66 9.50 -18.02 3.88
C THR A 66 10.54 -18.73 3.03
N GLU A 67 10.80 -20.00 3.30
CA GLU A 67 11.75 -20.81 2.54
C GLU A 67 11.32 -20.98 1.09
N LYS A 68 10.04 -21.31 0.88
CA LYS A 68 9.46 -21.45 -0.46
C LYS A 68 9.53 -20.15 -1.27
N LEU A 69 9.22 -19.01 -0.65
CA LEU A 69 9.31 -17.70 -1.30
C LEU A 69 10.75 -17.34 -1.67
N ARG A 70 11.73 -17.68 -0.81
CA ARG A 70 13.16 -17.49 -1.11
C ARG A 70 13.62 -18.29 -2.33
N LEU A 71 13.13 -19.52 -2.48
CA LEU A 71 13.40 -20.34 -3.67
C LEU A 71 12.74 -19.73 -4.90
N ILE A 72 11.42 -19.43 -4.84
CA ILE A 72 10.66 -18.91 -5.98
C ILE A 72 11.28 -17.62 -6.52
N ARG A 73 11.67 -16.68 -5.63
CA ARG A 73 12.28 -15.40 -6.05
C ARG A 73 13.68 -15.53 -6.65
N ASN A 74 14.33 -16.68 -6.48
CA ASN A 74 15.69 -16.95 -6.93
C ASN A 74 15.75 -18.17 -7.84
N HIS A 75 14.95 -18.22 -8.89
CA HIS A 75 14.94 -19.27 -9.92
C HIS A 75 14.65 -20.69 -9.37
N GLY A 76 14.16 -20.84 -8.15
CA GLY A 76 13.96 -22.15 -7.51
C GLY A 76 15.24 -22.86 -7.10
N LEU A 77 16.36 -22.13 -7.00
CA LEU A 77 17.68 -22.66 -6.71
C LEU A 77 17.83 -23.03 -5.23
N VAL A 78 18.22 -24.27 -4.95
CA VAL A 78 18.66 -24.76 -3.63
C VAL A 78 20.17 -24.74 -3.47
N GLY A 79 20.90 -24.59 -4.55
CA GLY A 79 22.35 -24.49 -4.63
C GLY A 79 22.76 -23.74 -5.89
N ARG A 80 24.04 -23.78 -6.23
CA ARG A 80 24.59 -23.05 -7.38
C ARG A 80 23.99 -23.49 -8.71
N ASP A 81 23.79 -24.81 -8.87
CA ASP A 81 23.43 -25.43 -10.14
C ASP A 81 22.24 -26.40 -10.00
N GLU A 82 21.52 -26.36 -8.87
CA GLU A 82 20.41 -27.26 -8.58
C GLU A 82 19.12 -26.50 -8.41
N VAL A 83 18.11 -26.80 -9.23
CA VAL A 83 16.75 -26.24 -9.20
C VAL A 83 15.78 -27.26 -8.60
N SER A 84 15.11 -26.93 -7.50
CA SER A 84 14.14 -27.81 -6.85
C SER A 84 12.69 -27.51 -7.23
N ILE A 85 12.39 -26.27 -7.59
CA ILE A 85 11.04 -25.84 -8.01
C ILE A 85 11.14 -24.81 -9.13
N PHE A 86 10.07 -24.64 -9.90
CA PHE A 86 10.01 -23.52 -10.84
C PHE A 86 9.96 -22.18 -10.12
N GLY A 87 10.81 -21.26 -10.53
CA GLY A 87 10.88 -19.90 -9.98
C GLY A 87 11.42 -18.91 -10.99
N GLY A 88 11.41 -17.64 -10.64
CA GLY A 88 11.91 -16.54 -11.46
C GLY A 88 12.92 -15.68 -10.73
N ASN A 89 13.35 -14.60 -11.38
CA ASN A 89 14.13 -13.56 -10.73
C ASN A 89 13.19 -12.49 -10.17
N SER A 90 13.00 -12.48 -8.86
CA SER A 90 12.23 -11.45 -8.13
C SER A 90 13.02 -10.98 -6.90
N ARG A 91 14.33 -10.88 -7.02
CA ARG A 91 15.22 -10.40 -5.95
C ARG A 91 15.16 -8.88 -5.89
N LEU A 92 15.19 -8.34 -4.68
CA LEU A 92 15.45 -6.90 -4.48
C LEU A 92 16.95 -6.66 -4.71
N ASP A 93 17.28 -5.65 -5.50
CA ASP A 93 18.66 -5.23 -5.74
C ASP A 93 19.32 -4.76 -4.43
N SER A 94 20.60 -5.07 -4.27
CA SER A 94 21.36 -4.69 -3.07
C SER A 94 21.39 -3.17 -2.86
N LEU A 95 21.49 -2.41 -3.94
CA LEU A 95 21.44 -0.94 -3.88
C LEU A 95 20.07 -0.46 -3.35
N HIS A 96 18.98 -1.00 -3.86
CA HIS A 96 17.62 -0.70 -3.37
C HIS A 96 17.45 -1.12 -1.91
N ALA A 97 18.01 -2.24 -1.50
CA ALA A 97 17.96 -2.69 -0.11
C ALA A 97 18.70 -1.72 0.84
N VAL A 98 19.85 -1.18 0.43
CA VAL A 98 20.59 -0.16 1.19
C VAL A 98 19.75 1.11 1.37
N ILE A 99 19.09 1.57 0.28
CA ILE A 99 18.20 2.74 0.33
C ILE A 99 17.03 2.47 1.27
N GLY A 100 16.38 1.31 1.15
CA GLY A 100 15.29 0.90 2.01
C GLY A 100 15.68 0.89 3.50
N ASN A 101 16.84 0.31 3.82
CA ASN A 101 17.39 0.29 5.19
C ASN A 101 17.68 1.70 5.72
N ARG A 102 18.06 2.63 4.86
CA ARG A 102 18.28 4.03 5.27
C ARG A 102 17.00 4.79 5.50
N LEU A 103 15.95 4.49 4.73
CA LEU A 103 14.67 5.22 4.77
C LEU A 103 13.67 4.65 5.77
N ILE A 104 13.84 3.39 6.20
CA ILE A 104 12.87 2.73 7.09
C ILE A 104 12.71 3.47 8.43
N ASP A 105 13.78 4.05 8.95
CA ASP A 105 13.76 4.82 10.19
C ASP A 105 12.98 6.13 10.08
N GLN A 106 12.71 6.59 8.85
CA GLN A 106 11.97 7.81 8.57
C GLN A 106 10.49 7.57 8.27
N VAL A 107 10.07 6.31 8.11
CA VAL A 107 8.73 5.98 7.64
C VAL A 107 7.62 6.48 8.57
N GLU A 108 7.85 6.45 9.86
CA GLU A 108 6.89 6.95 10.85
C GLU A 108 6.75 8.47 10.73
N TRP A 109 7.85 9.20 10.67
CA TRP A 109 7.83 10.65 10.45
C TRP A 109 7.12 11.03 9.14
N ILE A 110 7.42 10.33 8.04
CA ILE A 110 6.76 10.54 6.74
C ILE A 110 5.24 10.31 6.87
N THR A 111 4.85 9.26 7.57
CA THR A 111 3.45 8.91 7.80
C THR A 111 2.73 10.00 8.61
N GLU A 112 3.33 10.49 9.69
CA GLU A 112 2.76 11.57 10.50
C GLU A 112 2.63 12.89 9.72
N GLN A 113 3.60 13.24 8.85
CA GLN A 113 3.48 14.40 7.97
C GLN A 113 2.29 14.25 7.00
N ARG A 114 2.09 13.06 6.42
CA ARG A 114 0.94 12.78 5.54
C ARG A 114 -0.39 12.87 6.29
N ILE A 115 -0.47 12.34 7.50
CA ILE A 115 -1.65 12.44 8.37
C ILE A 115 -1.95 13.91 8.70
N SER A 116 -0.94 14.67 9.08
CA SER A 116 -1.07 16.10 9.37
C SER A 116 -1.57 16.88 8.16
N ASN A 117 -1.02 16.64 6.98
CA ASN A 117 -1.46 17.27 5.74
C ASN A 117 -2.91 16.87 5.38
N ALA A 118 -3.27 15.61 5.57
CA ALA A 118 -4.64 15.14 5.33
C ALA A 118 -5.64 15.82 6.24
N ARG A 119 -5.32 16.04 7.53
CA ARG A 119 -6.17 16.79 8.47
C ARG A 119 -6.41 18.23 8.01
N LYS A 120 -5.35 18.94 7.59
CA LYS A 120 -5.46 20.29 7.04
C LYS A 120 -6.37 20.35 5.80
N LEU A 121 -6.26 19.35 4.94
CA LEU A 121 -7.12 19.24 3.76
C LEU A 121 -8.57 18.91 4.15
N ASP A 122 -8.80 18.01 5.11
CA ASP A 122 -10.12 17.69 5.62
C ASP A 122 -10.81 18.97 6.20
N GLU A 123 -10.07 19.76 6.98
CA GLU A 123 -10.56 21.03 7.55
C GLU A 123 -10.87 22.06 6.45
N ALA A 124 -9.96 22.24 5.49
CA ALA A 124 -10.15 23.22 4.40
C ALA A 124 -11.27 22.85 3.43
N LEU A 125 -11.64 21.58 3.32
CA LEU A 125 -12.67 21.09 2.42
C LEU A 125 -14.02 20.84 3.12
N ALA A 126 -14.08 20.98 4.44
CA ALA A 126 -15.27 20.65 5.24
C ALA A 126 -16.54 21.40 4.79
N ASP A 127 -16.40 22.68 4.41
CA ASP A 127 -17.51 23.55 4.05
C ASP A 127 -18.01 23.37 2.59
N LEU A 128 -17.34 22.54 1.79
CA LEU A 128 -17.72 22.31 0.38
C LEU A 128 -18.93 21.37 0.22
N GLY A 129 -19.42 20.80 1.34
CA GLY A 129 -20.66 20.04 1.42
C GLY A 129 -20.73 18.92 0.38
N GLU A 130 -21.84 18.87 -0.36
CA GLU A 130 -22.07 17.82 -1.35
C GLU A 130 -21.23 17.97 -2.63
N SER A 131 -20.57 19.10 -2.85
CA SER A 131 -19.73 19.31 -4.03
C SER A 131 -18.44 18.49 -3.99
N VAL A 132 -17.90 18.31 -2.77
CA VAL A 132 -16.69 17.52 -2.50
C VAL A 132 -16.95 16.62 -1.30
N LEU A 133 -16.84 15.32 -1.51
CA LEU A 133 -16.99 14.33 -0.44
C LEU A 133 -15.60 13.83 0.00
N ILE A 134 -15.30 14.05 1.25
CA ILE A 134 -14.12 13.52 1.93
C ILE A 134 -14.44 12.09 2.40
N PRO A 135 -13.57 11.11 2.20
CA PRO A 135 -13.77 9.76 2.72
C PRO A 135 -13.90 9.75 4.24
N LEU A 136 -14.83 8.94 4.74
CA LEU A 136 -15.06 8.79 6.18
C LEU A 136 -13.78 8.36 6.91
N ARG A 137 -13.44 9.10 7.96
CA ARG A 137 -12.37 8.73 8.90
C ARG A 137 -12.96 7.83 9.97
N ARG A 138 -12.58 6.55 9.96
CA ARG A 138 -13.08 5.57 10.93
C ARG A 138 -12.27 5.62 12.21
N GLN A 139 -12.94 5.58 13.35
CA GLN A 139 -12.28 5.40 14.64
C GLN A 139 -11.50 4.08 14.68
N GLY A 140 -10.38 4.06 15.38
CA GLY A 140 -9.50 2.89 15.48
C GLY A 140 -8.67 2.60 14.23
N VAL A 141 -8.75 3.44 13.16
CA VAL A 141 -7.97 3.25 11.95
C VAL A 141 -6.90 4.33 11.82
N LYS A 142 -5.61 3.93 11.83
CA LYS A 142 -4.49 4.78 11.44
C LYS A 142 -4.34 4.70 9.92
N HIS A 143 -4.89 5.68 9.20
CA HIS A 143 -4.76 5.77 7.76
C HIS A 143 -3.47 6.52 7.39
N VAL A 144 -2.65 5.98 6.49
CA VAL A 144 -1.30 6.48 6.17
C VAL A 144 -1.24 7.41 4.95
N PHE A 145 -2.37 7.66 4.33
CA PHE A 145 -2.52 8.59 3.20
C PHE A 145 -1.43 8.44 2.13
N HIS A 146 -1.27 7.20 1.62
CA HIS A 146 -0.50 7.01 0.38
C HIS A 146 -1.02 7.95 -0.72
N LEU A 147 -2.34 8.10 -0.81
CA LEU A 147 -3.03 9.11 -1.59
C LEU A 147 -4.07 9.81 -0.71
N TYR A 148 -4.26 11.11 -0.93
CA TYR A 148 -5.41 11.85 -0.43
C TYR A 148 -6.47 11.90 -1.55
N VAL A 149 -7.53 11.14 -1.40
CA VAL A 149 -8.56 10.97 -2.43
C VAL A 149 -9.87 11.62 -1.98
N ILE A 150 -10.47 12.40 -2.85
CA ILE A 150 -11.81 12.98 -2.68
C ILE A 150 -12.74 12.53 -3.80
N ARG A 151 -14.04 12.69 -3.60
CA ARG A 151 -15.02 12.55 -4.66
C ARG A 151 -15.64 13.91 -4.94
N ALA A 152 -15.59 14.38 -6.18
CA ALA A 152 -16.15 15.66 -6.60
C ALA A 152 -17.28 15.44 -7.61
N ARG A 153 -18.38 16.20 -7.49
CA ARG A 153 -19.52 16.12 -8.43
C ARG A 153 -19.11 16.50 -9.85
N ARG A 154 -18.31 17.56 -10.02
CA ARG A 154 -17.78 18.03 -11.30
C ARG A 154 -16.29 17.73 -11.39
N ARG A 155 -15.94 16.43 -11.30
CA ARG A 155 -14.56 15.95 -11.19
C ARG A 155 -13.64 16.49 -12.27
N ASP A 156 -14.08 16.46 -13.55
CA ASP A 156 -13.23 16.83 -14.68
C ASP A 156 -12.98 18.34 -14.68
N GLY A 157 -14.01 19.16 -14.47
CA GLY A 157 -13.83 20.61 -14.33
C GLY A 157 -13.00 21.01 -13.10
N LEU A 158 -13.08 20.24 -12.00
CA LEU A 158 -12.17 20.46 -10.86
C LEU A 158 -10.74 20.13 -11.23
N LEU A 159 -10.50 19.04 -11.97
CA LEU A 159 -9.16 18.67 -12.43
C LEU A 159 -8.54 19.76 -13.30
N GLU A 160 -9.28 20.27 -14.30
CA GLU A 160 -8.85 21.37 -15.17
C GLU A 160 -8.51 22.62 -14.35
N TYR A 161 -9.41 23.04 -13.46
CA TYR A 161 -9.21 24.20 -12.58
C TYR A 161 -7.95 24.06 -11.71
N LEU A 162 -7.72 22.88 -11.09
CA LEU A 162 -6.54 22.64 -10.26
C LEU A 162 -5.25 22.73 -11.09
N GLN A 163 -5.26 22.17 -12.29
CA GLN A 163 -4.13 22.23 -13.21
C GLN A 163 -3.82 23.67 -13.64
N GLU A 164 -4.84 24.48 -13.96
CA GLU A 164 -4.67 25.92 -14.27
C GLU A 164 -4.08 26.70 -13.08
N LYS A 165 -4.34 26.26 -11.85
CA LYS A 165 -3.76 26.84 -10.61
C LYS A 165 -2.39 26.26 -10.25
N GLY A 166 -1.81 25.40 -11.09
CA GLY A 166 -0.51 24.76 -10.84
C GLY A 166 -0.56 23.68 -9.75
N ILE A 167 -1.74 23.15 -9.43
CA ILE A 167 -1.92 22.09 -8.45
C ILE A 167 -1.98 20.74 -9.18
N GLU A 168 -1.03 19.86 -8.90
CA GLU A 168 -1.04 18.52 -9.48
C GLU A 168 -2.17 17.68 -8.87
N ALA A 169 -3.09 17.26 -9.71
CA ALA A 169 -4.17 16.33 -9.37
C ALA A 169 -4.36 15.30 -10.48
N LYS A 170 -4.80 14.12 -10.13
CA LYS A 170 -5.03 13.01 -11.07
C LYS A 170 -6.29 12.23 -10.70
N ILE A 171 -6.90 11.61 -11.68
CA ILE A 171 -7.98 10.65 -11.46
C ILE A 171 -7.34 9.32 -11.06
N THR A 172 -7.63 8.84 -9.83
CA THR A 172 -6.98 7.64 -9.26
C THR A 172 -7.58 6.32 -9.75
N SER A 173 -8.82 6.31 -10.19
CA SER A 173 -9.46 5.14 -10.79
C SER A 173 -10.16 5.56 -12.07
N VAL A 174 -9.60 5.16 -13.18
CA VAL A 174 -10.34 5.14 -14.44
C VAL A 174 -11.20 3.89 -14.37
N GLY A 175 -12.49 4.04 -14.03
CA GLY A 175 -13.43 2.96 -14.19
C GLY A 175 -13.36 2.47 -15.64
N ILE A 176 -13.42 1.15 -15.84
CA ILE A 176 -13.56 0.57 -17.20
C ILE A 176 -14.81 1.23 -17.78
N GLN A 177 -14.63 2.24 -18.64
CA GLN A 177 -15.71 2.78 -19.42
C GLN A 177 -16.09 1.67 -20.42
N ARG A 178 -17.14 0.92 -20.09
CA ARG A 178 -17.80 0.14 -21.15
C ARG A 178 -18.26 1.16 -22.18
N LYS A 179 -17.57 1.22 -23.31
CA LYS A 179 -18.13 1.89 -24.49
C LYS A 179 -19.51 1.24 -24.73
N ARG A 180 -20.56 2.02 -24.60
CA ARG A 180 -21.91 1.64 -25.02
C ARG A 180 -21.95 1.62 -26.54
#